data_4a807a6c786ac3a34fd46fceca155b46
#
_entry.id   4a807a6c786ac3a34fd46fceca155b46
#
_cell.length_a   1.000
_cell.length_b   1.000
_cell.length_c   1.000
_cell.angle_alpha   90.00
_cell.angle_beta   90.00
_cell.angle_gamma   90.00
#
_symmetry.space_group_name_H-M   'P 1'
#
loop_
_entity.id
_entity.type
_entity.pdbx_description
1 polymer ?
#
loop_
_entity_poly.entity_id
_entity_poly.type
_entity_poly.pdbx_seq_one_letter_code
_entity_poly.pdbx_strand_id
1 'polypeptide(L)'
;MSTNLITILKITLFSLFLVNCGILGQADDPLNEDQDLRSKHGDQVFNTIKKSRENSPLSNIFGDTSTKFEENIIWNVALEKISFMPIQSSDQQSGVITTEWFQTGDDLNNRIKLVVYVKSAVIEDSSVEVKVFKEVFDGDKWNTAKQNSELAQKIKKSILDSAQDLYIANEMS
;
A
#
# COMPACT_ATOMS: atom_id res chain seq x y z
N MET A 1 -58.44 24.39 39.73
CA MET A 1 -58.35 22.93 39.63
C MET A 1 -58.22 22.39 38.19
N SER A 2 -57.87 23.21 37.19
CA SER A 2 -57.80 22.76 35.79
C SER A 2 -56.37 22.51 35.23
N THR A 3 -55.35 22.93 35.95
CA THR A 3 -53.96 22.83 35.52
C THR A 3 -53.39 21.39 35.67
N ASN A 4 -53.88 20.63 36.59
CA ASN A 4 -53.37 19.26 36.84
C ASN A 4 -53.83 18.24 35.80
N LEU A 5 -55.04 18.46 35.21
CA LEU A 5 -55.57 17.53 34.21
C LEU A 5 -54.82 17.60 32.87
N ILE A 6 -54.40 18.81 32.47
CA ILE A 6 -53.60 19.04 31.23
C ILE A 6 -52.19 18.47 31.41
N THR A 7 -51.62 18.59 32.62
CA THR A 7 -50.27 18.07 32.89
C THR A 7 -50.28 16.54 32.91
N ILE A 8 -51.28 15.92 33.49
CA ILE A 8 -51.46 14.45 33.49
C ILE A 8 -51.70 13.93 32.06
N LEU A 9 -52.49 14.64 31.25
CA LEU A 9 -52.75 14.28 29.85
C LEU A 9 -51.48 14.36 28.99
N LYS A 10 -50.62 15.35 29.26
CA LYS A 10 -49.30 15.46 28.54
C LYS A 10 -48.32 14.37 28.94
N ILE A 11 -48.30 13.96 30.20
CA ILE A 11 -47.44 12.88 30.70
C ILE A 11 -47.88 11.52 30.15
N THR A 12 -49.20 11.27 30.12
CA THR A 12 -49.73 10.01 29.53
C THR A 12 -49.52 9.95 28.03
N LEU A 13 -49.63 11.07 27.29
CA LEU A 13 -49.38 11.13 25.85
C LEU A 13 -47.89 10.93 25.52
N PHE A 14 -46.98 11.45 26.36
CA PHE A 14 -45.54 11.26 26.21
C PHE A 14 -45.12 9.81 26.54
N SER A 15 -45.78 9.14 27.48
CA SER A 15 -45.51 7.74 27.83
C SER A 15 -45.95 6.77 26.72
N LEU A 16 -46.94 7.11 25.89
CA LEU A 16 -47.35 6.27 24.75
C LEU A 16 -46.36 6.29 23.58
N PHE A 17 -45.50 7.34 23.49
CA PHE A 17 -44.48 7.40 22.44
C PHE A 17 -43.23 6.58 22.74
N LEU A 18 -43.02 6.12 23.97
CA LEU A 18 -41.83 5.37 24.38
C LEU A 18 -41.96 3.84 24.24
N VAL A 19 -43.15 3.33 23.88
CA VAL A 19 -43.39 1.88 23.78
C VAL A 19 -43.22 1.35 22.35
N ASN A 20 -42.94 2.21 21.36
CA ASN A 20 -42.86 1.78 19.96
C ASN A 20 -41.43 1.66 19.44
N CYS A 21 -40.43 1.46 20.32
CA CYS A 21 -39.05 1.24 19.94
C CYS A 21 -38.57 -0.20 20.23
N GLY A 22 -39.43 -1.19 20.00
CA GLY A 22 -39.13 -2.58 20.33
C GLY A 22 -39.51 -3.61 19.27
N ILE A 23 -39.86 -3.18 18.02
CA ILE A 23 -40.09 -4.11 16.92
C ILE A 23 -39.39 -3.53 15.67
N LEU A 24 -38.07 -3.34 15.77
CA LEU A 24 -37.21 -3.50 14.60
C LEU A 24 -36.70 -4.93 14.72
N GLY A 25 -37.35 -5.81 13.99
CA GLY A 25 -36.81 -7.12 13.71
C GLY A 25 -35.35 -6.95 13.28
N GLN A 26 -34.52 -7.81 13.77
CA GLN A 26 -33.17 -7.99 13.30
C GLN A 26 -33.26 -8.08 11.76
N ALA A 27 -33.04 -6.98 11.08
CA ALA A 27 -32.81 -7.00 9.66
C ALA A 27 -31.54 -7.81 9.52
N ASP A 28 -31.65 -9.01 8.99
CA ASP A 28 -30.52 -9.79 8.55
C ASP A 28 -29.69 -8.83 7.70
N ASP A 29 -28.47 -8.58 8.18
CA ASP A 29 -27.57 -7.64 7.52
C ASP A 29 -27.20 -8.24 6.14
N PRO A 30 -27.71 -7.70 5.01
CA PRO A 30 -27.45 -8.26 3.69
C PRO A 30 -25.95 -8.25 3.34
N LEU A 31 -25.13 -7.54 4.14
CA LEU A 31 -23.68 -7.49 3.98
C LEU A 31 -22.97 -8.73 4.54
N ASN A 32 -23.63 -9.48 5.45
CA ASN A 32 -23.03 -10.68 6.05
C ASN A 32 -23.16 -11.91 5.14
N GLU A 33 -24.23 -11.97 4.34
CA GLU A 33 -24.42 -13.04 3.35
C GLU A 33 -23.51 -12.87 2.13
N ASP A 34 -23.22 -11.61 1.73
CA ASP A 34 -22.29 -11.29 0.66
C ASP A 34 -20.82 -11.57 1.03
N GLN A 35 -20.45 -11.50 2.32
CA GLN A 35 -19.07 -11.82 2.74
C GLN A 35 -18.81 -13.34 2.70
N ASP A 36 -19.78 -14.17 3.06
CA ASP A 36 -19.60 -15.64 2.98
C ASP A 36 -19.61 -16.15 1.54
N LEU A 37 -20.45 -15.58 0.69
CA LEU A 37 -20.45 -15.86 -0.76
C LEU A 37 -19.17 -15.36 -1.44
N ARG A 38 -18.62 -14.23 -1.01
CA ARG A 38 -17.40 -13.64 -1.56
C ARG A 38 -16.17 -14.46 -1.19
N SER A 39 -16.11 -14.99 0.03
CA SER A 39 -15.01 -15.87 0.46
C SER A 39 -15.03 -17.20 -0.30
N LYS A 40 -16.18 -17.85 -0.41
CA LYS A 40 -16.32 -19.12 -1.14
C LYS A 40 -16.09 -19.00 -2.64
N HIS A 41 -16.58 -17.91 -3.26
CA HIS A 41 -16.36 -17.66 -4.69
C HIS A 41 -14.93 -17.19 -4.96
N GLY A 42 -14.34 -16.38 -4.06
CA GLY A 42 -12.97 -15.92 -4.16
C GLY A 42 -11.98 -17.09 -4.19
N ASP A 43 -12.13 -18.02 -3.29
CA ASP A 43 -11.26 -19.21 -3.22
C ASP A 43 -11.43 -20.15 -4.42
N GLN A 44 -12.65 -20.33 -4.91
CA GLN A 44 -12.91 -21.13 -6.10
C GLN A 44 -12.35 -20.47 -7.36
N VAL A 45 -12.54 -19.15 -7.53
CA VAL A 45 -12.00 -18.42 -8.68
C VAL A 45 -10.48 -18.39 -8.61
N PHE A 46 -9.90 -18.15 -7.44
CA PHE A 46 -8.45 -18.16 -7.23
C PHE A 46 -7.84 -19.52 -7.55
N ASN A 47 -8.43 -20.61 -7.05
CA ASN A 47 -7.96 -21.97 -7.31
C ASN A 47 -8.16 -22.37 -8.78
N THR A 48 -9.22 -21.92 -9.44
CA THR A 48 -9.45 -22.14 -10.87
C THR A 48 -8.43 -21.39 -11.72
N ILE A 49 -8.14 -20.13 -11.37
CA ILE A 49 -7.12 -19.31 -12.05
C ILE A 49 -5.73 -19.92 -11.84
N LYS A 50 -5.41 -20.37 -10.63
CA LYS A 50 -4.13 -21.02 -10.31
C LYS A 50 -3.97 -22.30 -11.13
N LYS A 51 -4.98 -23.17 -11.14
CA LYS A 51 -4.96 -24.42 -11.92
C LYS A 51 -4.90 -24.19 -13.43
N SER A 52 -5.55 -23.14 -13.92
CA SER A 52 -5.50 -22.76 -15.35
C SER A 52 -4.13 -22.19 -15.73
N ARG A 53 -3.43 -21.52 -14.81
CA ARG A 53 -2.06 -21.02 -15.00
C ARG A 53 -1.04 -22.16 -15.05
N GLU A 54 -1.13 -23.12 -14.13
CA GLU A 54 -0.23 -24.28 -14.07
C GLU A 54 -0.30 -25.16 -15.31
N ASN A 55 -1.46 -25.22 -15.98
CA ASN A 55 -1.70 -26.05 -17.17
C ASN A 55 -1.75 -25.25 -18.48
N SER A 56 -1.42 -23.98 -18.47
CA SER A 56 -1.41 -23.15 -19.68
C SER A 56 -0.14 -23.39 -20.48
N PRO A 57 -0.24 -23.61 -21.82
CA PRO A 57 0.93 -23.64 -22.70
C PRO A 57 1.77 -22.36 -22.62
N LEU A 58 1.16 -21.26 -22.13
CA LEU A 58 1.81 -19.97 -21.96
C LEU A 58 2.70 -19.92 -20.70
N SER A 59 2.50 -20.81 -19.71
CA SER A 59 3.37 -20.88 -18.53
C SER A 59 4.81 -21.24 -18.90
N ASN A 60 5.00 -22.00 -19.98
CA ASN A 60 6.32 -22.34 -20.50
C ASN A 60 6.99 -21.19 -21.26
N ILE A 61 6.21 -20.20 -21.73
CA ILE A 61 6.72 -19.05 -22.49
C ILE A 61 7.02 -17.87 -21.59
N PHE A 62 6.16 -17.64 -20.58
CA PHE A 62 6.31 -16.49 -19.67
C PHE A 62 7.00 -16.85 -18.36
N GLY A 63 7.30 -18.13 -18.11
CA GLY A 63 7.86 -18.61 -16.85
C GLY A 63 6.99 -18.21 -15.66
N ASP A 64 7.14 -18.85 -14.54
CA ASP A 64 6.42 -18.50 -13.31
C ASP A 64 6.92 -17.13 -12.78
N THR A 65 6.34 -16.07 -13.34
CA THR A 65 6.70 -14.69 -12.98
C THR A 65 6.28 -14.33 -11.57
N SER A 66 5.31 -15.03 -10.99
CA SER A 66 4.82 -14.74 -9.64
C SER A 66 5.83 -15.16 -8.56
N THR A 67 6.44 -16.34 -8.67
CA THR A 67 7.45 -16.81 -7.71
C THR A 67 8.76 -16.01 -7.78
N LYS A 68 9.12 -15.52 -8.98
CA LYS A 68 10.32 -14.68 -9.15
C LYS A 68 10.21 -13.31 -8.50
N PHE A 69 9.00 -12.77 -8.36
CA PHE A 69 8.82 -11.46 -7.70
C PHE A 69 8.80 -11.57 -6.17
N GLU A 70 8.27 -12.67 -5.60
CA GLU A 70 8.29 -12.87 -4.14
C GLU A 70 9.71 -13.03 -3.59
N GLU A 71 10.64 -13.55 -4.39
CA GLU A 71 12.05 -13.73 -4.05
C GLU A 71 12.97 -12.62 -4.59
N ASN A 72 12.42 -11.50 -5.07
CA ASN A 72 13.25 -10.44 -5.61
C ASN A 72 14.01 -9.70 -4.50
N ILE A 73 15.24 -10.15 -4.24
CA ILE A 73 16.14 -9.60 -3.23
C ILE A 73 16.31 -8.08 -3.43
N ILE A 74 16.48 -7.63 -4.68
CA ILE A 74 16.67 -6.20 -4.97
C ILE A 74 15.44 -5.39 -4.55
N TRP A 75 14.22 -5.91 -4.78
CA TRP A 75 12.98 -5.26 -4.37
C TRP A 75 12.89 -5.09 -2.86
N ASN A 76 13.14 -6.17 -2.12
CA ASN A 76 13.09 -6.16 -0.66
C ASN A 76 14.13 -5.21 -0.08
N VAL A 77 15.36 -5.26 -0.58
CA VAL A 77 16.44 -4.37 -0.18
C VAL A 77 16.14 -2.91 -0.55
N ALA A 78 15.54 -2.66 -1.72
CA ALA A 78 15.15 -1.30 -2.11
C ALA A 78 14.13 -0.71 -1.13
N LEU A 79 13.07 -1.46 -0.76
CA LEU A 79 12.11 -1.05 0.25
C LEU A 79 12.77 -0.77 1.60
N GLU A 80 13.66 -1.64 2.05
CA GLU A 80 14.40 -1.47 3.29
C GLU A 80 15.25 -0.20 3.28
N LYS A 81 16.04 0.02 2.23
CA LYS A 81 16.95 1.17 2.13
C LYS A 81 16.25 2.53 2.10
N ILE A 82 15.02 2.59 1.59
CA ILE A 82 14.25 3.83 1.52
C ILE A 82 13.18 3.97 2.62
N SER A 83 13.10 2.99 3.55
CA SER A 83 12.09 2.93 4.61
C SER A 83 12.16 4.10 5.62
N PHE A 84 13.27 4.87 5.63
CA PHE A 84 13.36 6.11 6.42
C PHE A 84 12.45 7.22 5.89
N MET A 85 11.92 7.08 4.67
CA MET A 85 10.94 7.98 4.07
C MET A 85 9.57 7.30 4.02
N PRO A 86 8.45 8.03 4.25
CA PRO A 86 7.12 7.48 4.05
C PRO A 86 6.94 7.03 2.58
N ILE A 87 6.45 5.82 2.40
CA ILE A 87 6.16 5.27 1.07
C ILE A 87 4.78 5.75 0.62
N GLN A 88 4.70 6.42 -0.53
CA GLN A 88 3.45 6.84 -1.17
C GLN A 88 2.80 5.66 -1.90
N SER A 89 3.58 4.91 -2.65
CA SER A 89 3.13 3.72 -3.36
C SER A 89 4.28 2.76 -3.63
N SER A 90 3.97 1.47 -3.62
CA SER A 90 4.89 0.42 -4.04
C SER A 90 4.12 -0.59 -4.88
N ASP A 91 4.55 -0.82 -6.10
CA ASP A 91 3.98 -1.81 -7.00
C ASP A 91 5.10 -2.74 -7.48
N GLN A 92 5.15 -3.92 -6.89
CA GLN A 92 6.15 -4.93 -7.19
C GLN A 92 6.01 -5.46 -8.62
N GLN A 93 4.79 -5.50 -9.15
CA GLN A 93 4.53 -6.02 -10.48
C GLN A 93 5.10 -5.10 -11.57
N SER A 94 4.98 -3.79 -11.41
CA SER A 94 5.61 -2.80 -12.28
C SER A 94 7.06 -2.49 -11.89
N GLY A 95 7.51 -2.94 -10.71
CA GLY A 95 8.84 -2.67 -10.19
C GLY A 95 9.06 -1.22 -9.74
N VAL A 96 8.00 -0.49 -9.33
CA VAL A 96 8.09 0.93 -9.00
C VAL A 96 7.78 1.19 -7.55
N ILE A 97 8.69 1.91 -6.86
CA ILE A 97 8.48 2.42 -5.52
C ILE A 97 8.56 3.94 -5.56
N THR A 98 7.56 4.60 -4.98
CA THR A 98 7.49 6.05 -4.89
C THR A 98 7.32 6.46 -3.44
N THR A 99 8.14 7.41 -2.95
CA THR A 99 8.01 7.96 -1.59
C THR A 99 7.14 9.21 -1.59
N GLU A 100 6.68 9.61 -0.42
CA GLU A 100 6.19 10.97 -0.21
C GLU A 100 7.33 11.99 -0.26
N TRP A 101 6.97 13.28 -0.29
CA TRP A 101 7.93 14.35 -0.06
C TRP A 101 8.47 14.29 1.37
N PHE A 102 9.77 14.30 1.51
CA PHE A 102 10.47 14.17 2.79
C PHE A 102 11.40 15.36 3.02
N GLN A 103 11.33 15.93 4.22
CA GLN A 103 12.22 16.99 4.70
C GLN A 103 13.18 16.39 5.71
N THR A 104 14.48 16.63 5.56
CA THR A 104 15.47 16.28 6.58
C THR A 104 15.40 17.28 7.73
N GLY A 105 15.46 16.80 8.97
CA GLY A 105 15.06 17.54 10.18
C GLY A 105 15.63 18.94 10.41
N ASP A 106 16.80 19.25 9.85
CA ASP A 106 17.48 20.56 10.03
C ASP A 106 17.22 21.54 8.87
N ASP A 107 16.66 21.06 7.75
CA ASP A 107 16.46 21.89 6.55
C ASP A 107 14.99 21.87 6.11
N LEU A 108 14.21 22.73 6.75
CA LEU A 108 12.78 22.86 6.47
C LEU A 108 12.46 23.51 5.11
N ASN A 109 13.47 24.09 4.46
CA ASN A 109 13.30 24.76 3.17
C ASN A 109 13.59 23.82 1.98
N ASN A 110 14.05 22.60 2.23
CA ASN A 110 14.30 21.63 1.19
C ASN A 110 13.47 20.36 1.44
N ARG A 111 12.91 19.79 0.38
CA ARG A 111 12.29 18.48 0.41
C ARG A 111 12.69 17.64 -0.78
N ILE A 112 12.74 16.35 -0.58
CA ILE A 112 13.08 15.39 -1.61
C ILE A 112 11.98 14.33 -1.74
N LYS A 113 11.86 13.76 -2.92
CA LYS A 113 11.00 12.63 -3.25
C LYS A 113 11.82 11.64 -4.07
N LEU A 114 11.69 10.36 -3.76
CA LEU A 114 12.38 9.30 -4.49
C LEU A 114 11.38 8.53 -5.36
N VAL A 115 11.88 8.13 -6.54
CA VAL A 115 11.24 7.09 -7.35
C VAL A 115 12.32 6.07 -7.68
N VAL A 116 12.10 4.82 -7.25
CA VAL A 116 12.99 3.69 -7.49
C VAL A 116 12.32 2.74 -8.47
N TYR A 117 13.04 2.40 -9.53
CA TYR A 117 12.63 1.41 -10.52
C TYR A 117 13.49 0.17 -10.35
N VAL A 118 12.90 -0.95 -10.02
CA VAL A 118 13.52 -2.28 -10.01
C VAL A 118 13.09 -2.99 -11.28
N LYS A 119 13.98 -3.02 -12.27
CA LYS A 119 13.71 -3.50 -13.63
C LYS A 119 13.94 -4.99 -13.81
N SER A 120 14.75 -5.60 -12.94
CA SER A 120 15.15 -7.00 -12.99
C SER A 120 15.49 -7.53 -11.60
N ALA A 121 15.40 -8.84 -11.42
CA ALA A 121 15.86 -9.53 -10.22
C ALA A 121 17.36 -9.88 -10.26
N VAL A 122 18.03 -9.69 -11.40
CA VAL A 122 19.47 -9.92 -11.54
C VAL A 122 20.23 -8.74 -10.92
N ILE A 123 21.23 -9.02 -10.08
CA ILE A 123 22.01 -7.98 -9.40
C ILE A 123 23.06 -7.42 -10.35
N GLU A 124 22.68 -6.38 -11.07
CA GLU A 124 23.55 -5.63 -12.01
C GLU A 124 23.16 -4.15 -12.02
N ASP A 125 24.05 -3.30 -12.54
CA ASP A 125 23.83 -1.85 -12.52
C ASP A 125 22.56 -1.41 -13.27
N SER A 126 22.20 -2.09 -14.34
CA SER A 126 21.02 -1.80 -15.15
C SER A 126 19.69 -2.13 -14.46
N SER A 127 19.72 -3.00 -13.44
CA SER A 127 18.53 -3.53 -12.75
C SER A 127 17.84 -2.53 -11.84
N VAL A 128 18.55 -1.48 -11.43
CA VAL A 128 17.99 -0.44 -10.55
C VAL A 128 18.22 0.94 -11.16
N GLU A 129 17.15 1.73 -11.17
CA GLU A 129 17.22 3.15 -11.48
C GLU A 129 16.59 3.96 -10.35
N VAL A 130 17.29 4.98 -9.88
CA VAL A 130 16.81 5.88 -8.82
C VAL A 130 16.71 7.29 -9.37
N LYS A 131 15.55 7.93 -9.15
CA LYS A 131 15.34 9.35 -9.43
C LYS A 131 15.10 10.10 -8.13
N VAL A 132 15.83 11.18 -7.92
CA VAL A 132 15.69 12.07 -6.77
C VAL A 132 15.15 13.40 -7.24
N PHE A 133 13.92 13.70 -6.89
CA PHE A 133 13.32 15.00 -7.10
C PHE A 133 13.61 15.87 -5.88
N LYS A 134 13.92 17.12 -6.11
CA LYS A 134 14.17 18.12 -5.06
C LYS A 134 13.31 19.34 -5.29
N GLU A 135 12.75 19.87 -4.22
CA GLU A 135 12.09 21.16 -4.20
C GLU A 135 12.64 22.04 -3.07
N VAL A 136 12.64 23.33 -3.33
CA VAL A 136 13.11 24.37 -2.40
C VAL A 136 11.96 25.34 -2.13
N PHE A 137 11.72 25.65 -0.86
CA PHE A 137 10.72 26.63 -0.45
C PHE A 137 11.35 28.04 -0.45
N ASP A 138 10.71 28.96 -1.16
CA ASP A 138 11.19 30.36 -1.28
C ASP A 138 10.54 31.33 -0.28
N GLY A 139 9.72 30.83 0.63
CA GLY A 139 8.92 31.60 1.58
C GLY A 139 7.45 31.72 1.21
N ASP A 140 7.08 31.42 -0.05
CA ASP A 140 5.71 31.48 -0.54
C ASP A 140 5.26 30.12 -1.12
N LYS A 141 6.12 29.49 -1.93
CA LYS A 141 5.82 28.25 -2.63
C LYS A 141 7.04 27.32 -2.74
N TRP A 142 6.74 26.05 -3.05
CA TRP A 142 7.76 25.06 -3.41
C TRP A 142 8.11 25.17 -4.89
N ASN A 143 9.39 25.28 -5.17
CA ASN A 143 9.94 25.38 -6.51
C ASN A 143 10.81 24.16 -6.81
N THR A 144 10.62 23.58 -7.99
CA THR A 144 11.43 22.45 -8.45
C THR A 144 12.89 22.89 -8.58
N ALA A 145 13.78 22.16 -7.92
CA ALA A 145 15.22 22.33 -8.05
C ALA A 145 15.82 21.29 -9.00
N LYS A 146 17.09 21.49 -9.35
CA LYS A 146 17.83 20.52 -10.15
C LYS A 146 17.84 19.16 -9.49
N GLN A 147 17.63 18.10 -10.27
CA GLN A 147 17.71 16.72 -9.79
C GLN A 147 19.08 16.44 -9.15
N ASN A 148 19.07 15.73 -8.03
CA ASN A 148 20.29 15.33 -7.33
C ASN A 148 20.77 13.97 -7.85
N SER A 149 21.52 13.98 -8.95
CA SER A 149 22.06 12.76 -9.56
C SER A 149 23.08 12.04 -8.67
N GLU A 150 23.83 12.78 -7.85
CA GLU A 150 24.81 12.19 -6.93
C GLU A 150 24.13 11.37 -5.84
N LEU A 151 23.08 11.91 -5.21
CA LEU A 151 22.27 11.18 -4.22
C LEU A 151 21.58 9.97 -4.85
N ALA A 152 21.06 10.10 -6.07
CA ALA A 152 20.46 9.00 -6.80
C ALA A 152 21.44 7.84 -6.99
N GLN A 153 22.69 8.13 -7.40
CA GLN A 153 23.73 7.12 -7.58
C GLN A 153 24.15 6.48 -6.25
N LYS A 154 24.24 7.25 -5.15
CA LYS A 154 24.56 6.72 -3.83
C LYS A 154 23.48 5.74 -3.33
N ILE A 155 22.21 6.08 -3.50
CA ILE A 155 21.09 5.21 -3.11
C ILE A 155 21.09 3.94 -3.98
N LYS A 156 21.22 4.08 -5.31
CA LYS A 156 21.31 2.95 -6.22
C LYS A 156 22.43 1.98 -5.83
N LYS A 157 23.64 2.51 -5.61
CA LYS A 157 24.78 1.71 -5.19
C LYS A 157 24.51 1.00 -3.86
N SER A 158 23.96 1.69 -2.88
CA SER A 158 23.63 1.10 -1.58
C SER A 158 22.61 -0.05 -1.70
N ILE A 159 21.62 0.06 -2.60
CA ILE A 159 20.66 -1.01 -2.88
C ILE A 159 21.38 -2.23 -3.48
N LEU A 160 22.20 -2.02 -4.51
CA LEU A 160 22.88 -3.11 -5.21
C LEU A 160 23.93 -3.80 -4.33
N ASP A 161 24.74 -3.04 -3.58
CA ASP A 161 25.73 -3.60 -2.65
C ASP A 161 25.04 -4.46 -1.58
N SER A 162 23.95 -3.97 -0.96
CA SER A 162 23.24 -4.74 0.05
C SER A 162 22.48 -5.95 -0.52
N ALA A 163 21.99 -5.85 -1.74
CA ALA A 163 21.37 -7.00 -2.42
C ALA A 163 22.42 -8.10 -2.71
N GLN A 164 23.64 -7.71 -3.09
CA GLN A 164 24.74 -8.63 -3.31
C GLN A 164 25.16 -9.32 -2.01
N ASP A 165 25.28 -8.55 -0.91
CA ASP A 165 25.63 -9.10 0.41
C ASP A 165 24.60 -10.11 0.89
N LEU A 166 23.30 -9.81 0.74
CA LEU A 166 22.22 -10.69 1.11
C LEU A 166 22.17 -11.96 0.24
N TYR A 167 22.42 -11.82 -1.07
CA TYR A 167 22.48 -12.94 -1.99
C TYR A 167 23.59 -13.92 -1.59
N ILE A 168 24.80 -13.41 -1.29
CA ILE A 168 25.94 -14.22 -0.84
C ILE A 168 25.62 -14.93 0.49
N ALA A 169 24.99 -14.23 1.43
CA ALA A 169 24.61 -14.82 2.72
C ALA A 169 23.62 -15.98 2.57
N ASN A 170 22.66 -15.85 1.64
CA ASN A 170 21.69 -16.92 1.37
C ASN A 170 22.30 -18.14 0.67
N GLU A 171 23.30 -17.95 -0.20
CA GLU A 171 24.01 -19.05 -0.86
C GLU A 171 24.91 -19.85 0.11
N MET A 172 25.31 -19.24 1.22
CA MET A 172 26.20 -19.89 2.23
C MET A 172 25.45 -20.56 3.37
N SER A 173 24.12 -20.46 3.41
CA SER A 173 23.27 -21.00 4.49
C SER A 173 22.66 -22.34 4.10
#